data_8cc763b0f26431278523a7054e2235ea
#
_entry.id   8cc763b0f26431278523a7054e2235ea
#
_cell.length_a   1.000
_cell.length_b   1.000
_cell.length_c   1.000
_cell.angle_alpha   90.00
_cell.angle_beta   90.00
_cell.angle_gamma   90.00
#
_symmetry.space_group_name_H-M   'P 1'
#
loop_
_entity.id
_entity.type
_entity.pdbx_description
1 polymer ?
#
loop_
_entity_poly.entity_id
_entity_poly.type
_entity_poly.pdbx_seq_one_letter_code
_entity_poly.pdbx_strand_id
1 'polypeptide(L)'
;MTKKEEPPVESTPSSDAEKTPSAPNPGRRTFLGGLAAVAVGGGLAGCATPDGASESGTARGLAGAELDAALREHVKTVVVIYSENRSFNNLFGDYPGVEKPLSSLKPADYLQRDRDGRSVLPRLPPVPGGWLLKDQVADGISYRAGQQYQTNLPNAPFALKGPNGENLPLSLVTHDLWHVFYQNQMQINGGKNDLFVAWADSAGFTMGHYANTSYDLRMWDLASEYVLCDNFFQGAFGGSFLNHQYLAAATPPRYGNPRDSIAKFQIAETVSGRPDDPNLKPLDASPASAMDGIPKFGPSALTPPETLADGTTLSYAVNTMMPPYAPTPLTVGPDGVVDLRSDANAMAVPPQTHEHIGDKLDKRGVEWAWYAGAFQQTLDMHGKNLANGTSVVPNFQYHHQPFNYFSNLGPGTGAREKRLRDGGLGDDESTNRFLADARAGRLPAVTFYKPQGNLNMHAGYADVASGDRHIVHAVKALRASPQWKNMVVIVTVDENGGWWDHVAPPQGDRWGPGTRVPALVVSPFAKKGYVDHTVYDTGSILRFVTRVFGLETLDGLKLRDDSMRARGQKPMGDLTHALTFGA
;
A
#
# COMPACT_ATOMS: atom_id res chain seq x y z
N MET A 1 48.37 25.41 -27.81
CA MET A 1 49.39 24.51 -28.42
C MET A 1 49.32 23.25 -27.58
N THR A 2 48.93 22.09 -27.97
CA THR A 2 48.67 21.42 -29.25
C THR A 2 47.63 20.34 -28.96
N LYS A 3 46.62 20.23 -29.83
CA LYS A 3 45.68 19.10 -29.87
C LYS A 3 46.43 17.81 -30.22
N LYS A 4 46.07 16.69 -29.60
CA LYS A 4 46.31 15.37 -30.12
C LYS A 4 44.98 14.70 -30.41
N GLU A 5 44.76 14.36 -31.65
CA GLU A 5 43.66 13.57 -32.22
C GLU A 5 43.92 12.10 -31.97
N GLU A 6 42.87 11.35 -31.63
CA GLU A 6 42.84 9.88 -31.65
C GLU A 6 42.24 9.40 -33.00
N PRO A 7 42.72 8.28 -33.54
CA PRO A 7 42.26 7.76 -34.83
C PRO A 7 41.00 6.88 -34.68
N PRO A 8 40.25 6.66 -35.77
CA PRO A 8 38.99 5.93 -35.77
C PRO A 8 39.19 4.42 -35.77
N VAL A 9 38.30 3.70 -35.12
CA VAL A 9 38.22 2.23 -35.10
C VAL A 9 37.27 1.78 -36.21
N GLU A 10 37.78 0.97 -37.12
CA GLU A 10 37.10 0.30 -38.22
C GLU A 10 36.06 -0.73 -37.74
N SER A 11 34.94 -0.76 -38.45
CA SER A 11 33.90 -1.78 -38.41
C SER A 11 34.24 -2.96 -39.32
N THR A 12 34.07 -4.18 -38.88
CA THR A 12 33.94 -5.37 -39.73
C THR A 12 32.72 -6.19 -39.38
N PRO A 13 32.12 -6.92 -40.33
CA PRO A 13 30.70 -7.24 -40.33
C PRO A 13 30.36 -8.67 -39.88
N SER A 14 29.11 -8.79 -39.43
CA SER A 14 28.19 -9.91 -39.28
C SER A 14 28.57 -11.28 -39.87
N SER A 15 28.31 -12.31 -39.11
CA SER A 15 27.97 -13.64 -39.60
C SER A 15 26.64 -14.11 -39.05
N ASP A 16 25.85 -14.65 -39.95
CA ASP A 16 24.52 -15.19 -39.84
C ASP A 16 24.33 -16.17 -38.69
N ALA A 17 23.20 -16.06 -37.97
CA ALA A 17 22.68 -17.14 -37.15
C ALA A 17 21.22 -17.43 -37.52
N GLU A 18 21.03 -18.68 -37.86
CA GLU A 18 19.84 -19.35 -38.36
C GLU A 18 18.57 -19.11 -37.54
N LYS A 19 17.48 -18.92 -38.25
CA LYS A 19 16.09 -18.97 -37.73
C LYS A 19 15.69 -20.41 -37.44
N THR A 20 15.41 -20.73 -36.21
CA THR A 20 14.62 -21.91 -35.84
C THR A 20 13.14 -21.52 -35.72
N PRO A 21 12.23 -22.35 -36.25
CA PRO A 21 10.80 -22.02 -36.24
C PRO A 21 10.15 -22.31 -34.87
N SER A 22 9.34 -21.37 -34.42
CA SER A 22 8.50 -21.50 -33.22
C SER A 22 7.39 -22.51 -33.42
N ALA A 23 7.22 -23.40 -32.45
CA ALA A 23 6.12 -24.35 -32.38
C ALA A 23 4.78 -23.65 -32.03
N PRO A 24 3.64 -24.17 -32.50
CA PRO A 24 2.36 -23.53 -32.31
C PRO A 24 1.79 -23.77 -30.89
N ASN A 25 1.21 -22.73 -30.35
CA ASN A 25 0.53 -22.69 -29.06
C ASN A 25 -0.82 -23.43 -29.15
N PRO A 26 -1.14 -24.40 -28.29
CA PRO A 26 -2.44 -25.05 -28.31
C PRO A 26 -3.47 -24.38 -27.40
N GLY A 27 -4.59 -24.02 -27.97
CA GLY A 27 -5.88 -24.15 -27.31
C GLY A 27 -6.51 -22.91 -26.69
N ARG A 28 -7.11 -22.08 -27.52
CA ARG A 28 -8.25 -21.24 -27.13
C ARG A 28 -9.43 -22.13 -26.73
N ARG A 29 -9.85 -22.07 -25.48
CA ARG A 29 -11.20 -22.53 -25.07
C ARG A 29 -12.16 -21.35 -25.12
N THR A 30 -13.04 -21.40 -26.11
CA THR A 30 -14.16 -20.49 -26.29
C THR A 30 -15.23 -20.83 -25.25
N PHE A 31 -15.56 -19.89 -24.36
CA PHE A 31 -16.76 -19.98 -23.53
C PHE A 31 -17.92 -19.35 -24.28
N LEU A 32 -18.83 -20.17 -24.76
CA LEU A 32 -20.14 -19.76 -25.29
C LEU A 32 -21.10 -19.53 -24.12
N GLY A 33 -21.49 -18.24 -23.94
CA GLY A 33 -22.56 -17.86 -23.03
C GLY A 33 -23.92 -18.29 -23.55
N GLY A 34 -24.65 -19.09 -22.80
CA GLY A 34 -26.05 -19.41 -23.05
C GLY A 34 -26.97 -18.40 -22.37
N LEU A 35 -27.63 -17.56 -23.16
CA LEU A 35 -28.77 -16.75 -22.73
C LEU A 35 -30.02 -17.66 -22.68
N ALA A 36 -30.58 -17.85 -21.49
CA ALA A 36 -31.93 -18.42 -21.32
C ALA A 36 -32.90 -17.27 -20.99
N ALA A 37 -33.76 -16.96 -21.92
CA ALA A 37 -34.92 -16.08 -21.73
C ALA A 37 -36.00 -16.83 -20.97
N VAL A 38 -36.53 -16.27 -19.89
CA VAL A 38 -37.74 -16.76 -19.21
C VAL A 38 -38.88 -15.79 -19.41
N ALA A 39 -39.94 -16.26 -20.02
CA ALA A 39 -41.17 -15.55 -20.27
C ALA A 39 -42.04 -15.45 -19.01
N VAL A 40 -42.71 -14.31 -18.87
CA VAL A 40 -43.70 -14.05 -17.83
C VAL A 40 -45.03 -14.71 -18.19
N GLY A 41 -45.63 -15.44 -17.24
CA GLY A 41 -47.01 -15.88 -17.31
C GLY A 41 -47.61 -15.92 -15.92
N GLY A 42 -48.60 -15.10 -15.68
CA GLY A 42 -49.30 -15.02 -14.41
C GLY A 42 -50.38 -16.10 -14.23
N GLY A 43 -50.72 -16.37 -12.97
CA GLY A 43 -51.87 -17.22 -12.60
C GLY A 43 -51.99 -17.36 -11.09
N LEU A 44 -53.07 -16.87 -10.56
CA LEU A 44 -53.50 -16.97 -9.17
C LEU A 44 -54.05 -18.36 -8.81
N ALA A 45 -53.84 -18.74 -7.57
CA ALA A 45 -54.74 -19.41 -6.60
C ALA A 45 -54.31 -20.74 -6.00
N GLY A 46 -54.43 -20.84 -4.70
CA GLY A 46 -54.91 -22.02 -4.00
C GLY A 46 -53.94 -22.71 -3.02
N CYS A 47 -54.23 -22.61 -1.76
CA CYS A 47 -53.68 -23.33 -0.59
C CYS A 47 -53.52 -24.83 -0.77
N ALA A 48 -52.42 -25.38 -0.29
CA ALA A 48 -52.34 -26.58 0.56
C ALA A 48 -50.87 -26.89 0.90
N THR A 49 -50.54 -27.02 2.16
CA THR A 49 -49.31 -27.66 2.63
C THR A 49 -49.37 -29.17 2.42
N PRO A 50 -48.26 -29.83 2.07
CA PRO A 50 -47.69 -30.74 3.06
C PRO A 50 -46.16 -30.68 3.17
N ASP A 51 -45.75 -31.10 4.34
CA ASP A 51 -44.38 -31.24 4.83
C ASP A 51 -43.42 -31.99 3.88
N GLY A 52 -42.14 -31.56 3.92
CA GLY A 52 -41.01 -32.42 3.56
C GLY A 52 -40.31 -32.09 2.27
N ALA A 53 -39.62 -30.94 2.22
CA ALA A 53 -38.46 -30.77 1.34
C ALA A 53 -37.26 -30.40 2.21
N SER A 54 -36.30 -31.31 2.24
CA SER A 54 -34.98 -31.11 2.87
C SER A 54 -34.34 -29.82 2.35
N GLU A 55 -34.24 -28.83 3.20
CA GLU A 55 -33.33 -27.72 2.96
C GLU A 55 -31.94 -28.32 2.75
N SER A 56 -31.38 -28.14 1.57
CA SER A 56 -29.96 -28.33 1.32
C SER A 56 -29.22 -27.43 2.28
N GLY A 57 -28.65 -28.00 3.34
CA GLY A 57 -27.95 -27.28 4.39
C GLY A 57 -26.81 -26.46 3.80
N THR A 58 -27.01 -25.17 3.69
CA THR A 58 -25.89 -24.23 3.61
C THR A 58 -25.09 -24.42 4.89
N ALA A 59 -23.87 -24.94 4.77
CA ALA A 59 -22.97 -25.14 5.89
C ALA A 59 -22.88 -23.84 6.69
N ARG A 60 -23.38 -23.86 7.92
CA ARG A 60 -23.40 -22.71 8.82
C ARG A 60 -21.94 -22.39 9.13
N GLY A 61 -21.43 -21.27 8.63
CA GLY A 61 -20.04 -20.86 8.88
C GLY A 61 -19.77 -20.77 10.38
N LEU A 62 -18.59 -21.20 10.81
CA LEU A 62 -18.16 -21.12 12.21
C LEU A 62 -18.20 -19.66 12.70
N ALA A 63 -18.62 -19.43 13.95
CA ALA A 63 -18.70 -18.12 14.56
C ALA A 63 -18.25 -18.15 16.03
N GLY A 64 -17.89 -16.98 16.57
CA GLY A 64 -17.55 -16.83 17.99
C GLY A 64 -16.44 -17.78 18.43
N ALA A 65 -16.64 -18.48 19.54
CA ALA A 65 -15.64 -19.37 20.15
C ALA A 65 -15.25 -20.57 19.26
N GLU A 66 -16.16 -21.06 18.44
CA GLU A 66 -15.87 -22.16 17.48
C GLU A 66 -14.89 -21.69 16.40
N LEU A 67 -15.10 -20.50 15.84
CA LEU A 67 -14.18 -19.92 14.87
C LEU A 67 -12.83 -19.64 15.52
N ASP A 68 -12.79 -19.14 16.75
CA ASP A 68 -11.54 -18.88 17.48
C ASP A 68 -10.76 -20.18 17.77
N ALA A 69 -11.46 -21.28 18.04
CA ALA A 69 -10.85 -22.59 18.20
C ALA A 69 -10.25 -23.07 16.89
N ALA A 70 -11.00 -23.00 15.79
CA ALA A 70 -10.55 -23.39 14.46
C ALA A 70 -9.35 -22.55 13.99
N LEU A 71 -9.37 -21.23 14.20
CA LEU A 71 -8.24 -20.35 13.90
C LEU A 71 -6.98 -20.82 14.65
N ARG A 72 -7.07 -21.03 15.96
CA ARG A 72 -5.92 -21.50 16.76
C ARG A 72 -5.45 -22.89 16.42
N GLU A 73 -6.34 -23.76 15.98
CA GLU A 73 -6.01 -25.12 15.55
C GLU A 73 -5.29 -25.15 14.19
N HIS A 74 -5.80 -24.41 13.22
CA HIS A 74 -5.37 -24.51 11.82
C HIS A 74 -4.34 -23.47 11.42
N VAL A 75 -4.37 -22.24 11.95
CA VAL A 75 -3.45 -21.16 11.58
C VAL A 75 -2.29 -21.09 12.57
N LYS A 76 -1.10 -21.44 12.09
CA LYS A 76 0.14 -21.40 12.88
C LYS A 76 1.13 -20.36 12.37
N THR A 77 0.97 -19.93 11.12
CA THR A 77 1.85 -18.94 10.48
C THR A 77 0.99 -17.91 9.76
N VAL A 78 1.18 -16.65 10.08
CA VAL A 78 0.60 -15.50 9.39
C VAL A 78 1.73 -14.75 8.71
N VAL A 79 1.65 -14.58 7.40
CA VAL A 79 2.62 -13.82 6.60
C VAL A 79 1.91 -12.62 5.99
N VAL A 80 2.49 -11.44 6.14
CA VAL A 80 2.00 -10.19 5.54
C VAL A 80 3.03 -9.72 4.53
N ILE A 81 2.67 -9.71 3.23
CA ILE A 81 3.46 -9.09 2.16
C ILE A 81 2.92 -7.68 1.99
N TYR A 82 3.73 -6.68 2.36
CA TYR A 82 3.34 -5.27 2.41
C TYR A 82 4.10 -4.49 1.35
N SER A 83 3.47 -4.35 0.18
CA SER A 83 4.06 -3.68 -0.98
C SER A 83 3.79 -2.18 -0.96
N GLU A 84 3.91 -1.50 -2.10
CA GLU A 84 3.78 -0.05 -2.23
C GLU A 84 2.65 0.35 -3.16
N ASN A 85 2.26 1.43 -2.99
CA ASN A 85 1.40 2.57 -3.17
C ASN A 85 0.59 2.53 -4.48
N ARG A 86 -0.53 1.81 -4.47
CA ARG A 86 -1.51 1.78 -5.57
C ARG A 86 -2.93 1.78 -5.03
N SER A 87 -3.80 2.64 -5.58
CA SER A 87 -5.22 2.54 -5.27
C SER A 87 -5.84 1.26 -5.86
N PHE A 88 -6.99 0.87 -5.34
CA PHE A 88 -7.73 -0.26 -5.90
C PHE A 88 -8.12 -0.03 -7.37
N ASN A 89 -8.61 1.17 -7.69
CA ASN A 89 -8.95 1.53 -9.06
C ASN A 89 -7.77 1.43 -10.03
N ASN A 90 -6.56 1.73 -9.57
CA ASN A 90 -5.37 1.74 -10.42
C ASN A 90 -5.06 0.34 -10.99
N LEU A 91 -5.33 -0.74 -10.23
CA LEU A 91 -4.96 -2.12 -10.57
C LEU A 91 -6.13 -3.10 -10.67
N PHE A 92 -7.19 -2.93 -9.89
CA PHE A 92 -8.29 -3.91 -9.74
C PHE A 92 -9.68 -3.31 -10.01
N GLY A 93 -9.78 -2.08 -10.51
CA GLY A 93 -11.03 -1.32 -10.65
C GLY A 93 -12.17 -2.06 -11.36
N ASP A 94 -11.84 -2.89 -12.35
CA ASP A 94 -12.79 -3.71 -13.11
C ASP A 94 -12.60 -5.23 -12.90
N TYR A 95 -12.07 -5.64 -11.75
CA TYR A 95 -11.97 -7.06 -11.45
C TYR A 95 -13.36 -7.69 -11.38
N PRO A 96 -13.60 -8.88 -12.00
CA PRO A 96 -14.91 -9.51 -11.99
C PRO A 96 -15.43 -9.82 -10.58
N GLY A 97 -16.65 -9.39 -10.30
CA GLY A 97 -17.31 -9.62 -9.00
C GLY A 97 -17.08 -8.53 -7.94
N VAL A 98 -16.31 -7.47 -8.23
CA VAL A 98 -16.23 -6.31 -7.33
C VAL A 98 -17.59 -5.63 -7.19
N GLU A 99 -17.90 -5.12 -6.00
CA GLU A 99 -19.21 -4.55 -5.68
C GLU A 99 -19.57 -3.37 -6.60
N LYS A 100 -18.61 -2.51 -6.92
CA LYS A 100 -18.80 -1.37 -7.82
C LYS A 100 -17.63 -1.27 -8.80
N PRO A 101 -17.75 -1.85 -10.01
CA PRO A 101 -16.71 -1.76 -11.03
C PRO A 101 -16.47 -0.32 -11.52
N LEU A 102 -15.21 0.01 -11.83
CA LEU A 102 -14.81 1.31 -12.36
C LEU A 102 -15.57 1.66 -13.65
N SER A 103 -15.78 0.67 -14.54
CA SER A 103 -16.54 0.81 -15.79
C SER A 103 -18.03 1.07 -15.59
N SER A 104 -18.59 0.84 -14.40
CA SER A 104 -20.01 1.07 -14.09
C SER A 104 -20.30 2.49 -13.59
N LEU A 105 -19.27 3.30 -13.35
CA LEU A 105 -19.41 4.61 -12.72
C LEU A 105 -20.15 5.62 -13.58
N LYS A 106 -20.94 6.46 -12.91
CA LYS A 106 -21.65 7.60 -13.50
C LYS A 106 -20.92 8.91 -13.15
N PRO A 107 -21.17 10.00 -13.86
CA PRO A 107 -20.54 11.30 -13.57
C PRO A 107 -20.60 11.73 -12.10
N ALA A 108 -21.70 11.45 -11.41
CA ALA A 108 -21.82 11.75 -9.98
C ALA A 108 -20.82 11.01 -9.09
N ASP A 109 -20.27 9.90 -9.56
CA ASP A 109 -19.32 9.05 -8.80
C ASP A 109 -17.86 9.47 -8.97
N TYR A 110 -17.52 10.27 -10.02
CA TYR A 110 -16.13 10.55 -10.36
C TYR A 110 -15.80 12.02 -10.66
N LEU A 111 -16.78 12.88 -10.91
CA LEU A 111 -16.51 14.27 -11.27
C LEU A 111 -15.69 14.97 -10.19
N GLN A 112 -14.54 15.48 -10.59
CA GLN A 112 -13.65 16.23 -9.72
C GLN A 112 -14.03 17.70 -9.67
N ARG A 113 -13.94 18.29 -8.50
CA ARG A 113 -14.19 19.71 -8.25
C ARG A 113 -12.89 20.49 -8.18
N ASP A 114 -13.01 21.79 -8.34
CA ASP A 114 -11.89 22.71 -8.16
C ASP A 114 -11.66 23.04 -6.67
N ARG A 115 -10.61 23.78 -6.38
CA ARG A 115 -10.15 24.16 -5.03
C ARG A 115 -11.17 24.95 -4.22
N ASP A 116 -12.15 25.56 -4.85
CA ASP A 116 -13.29 26.19 -4.17
C ASP A 116 -14.26 25.16 -3.54
N GLY A 117 -14.06 23.87 -3.81
CA GLY A 117 -14.90 22.77 -3.35
C GLY A 117 -16.31 22.74 -3.94
N ARG A 118 -16.60 23.59 -4.93
CA ARG A 118 -17.94 23.79 -5.50
C ARG A 118 -17.96 23.63 -7.01
N SER A 119 -17.10 24.33 -7.71
CA SER A 119 -17.03 24.33 -9.18
C SER A 119 -16.55 22.97 -9.68
N VAL A 120 -17.27 22.39 -10.64
CA VAL A 120 -16.83 21.16 -11.32
C VAL A 120 -15.76 21.53 -12.33
N LEU A 121 -14.63 20.83 -12.35
CA LEU A 121 -13.58 21.03 -13.35
C LEU A 121 -14.14 20.73 -14.76
N PRO A 122 -13.91 21.60 -15.75
CA PRO A 122 -14.42 21.42 -17.12
C PRO A 122 -13.74 20.23 -17.83
N ARG A 123 -12.53 19.88 -17.40
CA ARG A 123 -11.71 18.75 -17.86
C ARG A 123 -10.61 18.50 -16.82
N LEU A 124 -9.86 17.41 -16.98
CA LEU A 124 -8.66 17.20 -16.20
C LEU A 124 -7.56 18.20 -16.63
N PRO A 125 -6.90 18.87 -15.68
CA PRO A 125 -5.78 19.76 -15.99
C PRO A 125 -4.58 18.97 -16.52
N PRO A 126 -3.69 19.61 -17.31
CA PRO A 126 -2.46 19.01 -17.78
C PRO A 126 -1.58 18.51 -16.63
N VAL A 127 -0.82 17.45 -16.89
CA VAL A 127 0.06 16.81 -15.91
C VAL A 127 1.43 17.50 -15.91
N PRO A 128 1.79 18.23 -14.85
CA PRO A 128 3.10 18.85 -14.75
C PRO A 128 4.21 17.79 -14.74
N GLY A 129 5.24 17.98 -15.55
CA GLY A 129 6.35 17.01 -15.64
C GLY A 129 6.02 15.72 -16.42
N GLY A 130 4.83 15.62 -17.03
CA GLY A 130 4.42 14.46 -17.83
C GLY A 130 4.20 13.18 -17.03
N TRP A 131 4.21 12.04 -17.71
CA TRP A 131 3.89 10.75 -17.08
C TRP A 131 5.10 9.98 -16.57
N LEU A 132 6.30 10.34 -17.02
CA LEU A 132 7.57 9.67 -16.72
C LEU A 132 8.65 10.69 -16.37
N LEU A 133 9.47 10.38 -15.37
CA LEU A 133 10.58 11.22 -14.93
C LEU A 133 11.85 11.06 -15.78
N LYS A 134 11.97 9.93 -16.51
CA LYS A 134 13.12 9.61 -17.36
C LYS A 134 12.65 8.92 -18.64
N ASP A 135 13.47 9.00 -19.69
CA ASP A 135 13.25 8.24 -20.93
C ASP A 135 13.29 6.74 -20.63
N GLN A 136 12.35 6.00 -21.18
CA GLN A 136 12.26 4.55 -21.06
C GLN A 136 11.88 3.91 -22.37
N VAL A 137 12.16 2.63 -22.53
CA VAL A 137 11.75 1.83 -23.70
C VAL A 137 11.03 0.58 -23.18
N ALA A 138 9.86 0.30 -23.72
CA ALA A 138 9.10 -0.91 -23.48
C ALA A 138 8.49 -1.39 -24.80
N ASP A 139 8.56 -2.69 -25.08
CA ASP A 139 8.01 -3.33 -26.29
C ASP A 139 8.45 -2.65 -27.60
N GLY A 140 9.69 -2.12 -27.64
CA GLY A 140 10.24 -1.41 -28.79
C GLY A 140 9.75 0.03 -28.97
N ILE A 141 8.89 0.54 -28.06
CA ILE A 141 8.36 1.90 -28.09
C ILE A 141 9.17 2.77 -27.13
N SER A 142 9.55 3.97 -27.58
CA SER A 142 10.24 4.97 -26.76
C SER A 142 9.25 5.87 -26.04
N TYR A 143 9.36 5.93 -24.73
CA TYR A 143 8.58 6.79 -23.85
C TYR A 143 9.48 7.90 -23.30
N ARG A 144 9.11 9.17 -23.52
CA ARG A 144 9.93 10.33 -23.21
C ARG A 144 9.59 10.95 -21.85
N ALA A 145 10.62 11.31 -21.12
CA ALA A 145 10.49 12.09 -19.89
C ALA A 145 9.74 13.41 -20.12
N GLY A 146 8.95 13.82 -19.15
CA GLY A 146 8.22 15.09 -19.21
C GLY A 146 7.08 15.15 -20.22
N GLN A 147 6.81 14.09 -20.95
CA GLN A 147 5.78 14.06 -21.99
C GLN A 147 4.45 13.51 -21.43
N GLN A 148 3.37 14.23 -21.72
CA GLN A 148 1.99 13.78 -21.53
C GLN A 148 1.46 13.22 -22.85
N TYR A 149 1.00 11.97 -22.88
CA TYR A 149 0.59 11.29 -24.11
C TYR A 149 -0.89 11.47 -24.46
N GLN A 150 -1.73 11.84 -23.49
CA GLN A 150 -3.15 12.14 -23.71
C GLN A 150 -3.42 13.57 -23.23
N THR A 151 -4.07 14.36 -24.09
CA THR A 151 -4.41 15.78 -23.82
C THR A 151 -5.91 15.97 -23.84
N ASN A 152 -6.39 17.08 -23.26
CA ASN A 152 -7.81 17.43 -23.20
C ASN A 152 -8.70 16.31 -22.61
N LEU A 153 -8.15 15.59 -21.63
CA LEU A 153 -8.87 14.52 -20.96
C LEU A 153 -10.17 15.04 -20.31
N PRO A 154 -11.29 14.34 -20.48
CA PRO A 154 -12.52 14.68 -19.78
C PRO A 154 -12.31 14.58 -18.26
N ASN A 155 -13.15 15.26 -17.50
CA ASN A 155 -13.17 15.12 -16.03
C ASN A 155 -13.76 13.75 -15.65
N ALA A 156 -12.96 12.70 -15.79
CA ALA A 156 -13.34 11.31 -15.57
C ALA A 156 -12.08 10.45 -15.36
N PRO A 157 -12.19 9.26 -14.76
CA PRO A 157 -11.10 8.29 -14.78
C PRO A 157 -10.77 7.87 -16.21
N PHE A 158 -9.50 7.64 -16.50
CA PHE A 158 -9.03 7.31 -17.84
C PHE A 158 -7.95 6.23 -17.84
N ALA A 159 -7.98 5.40 -18.87
CA ALA A 159 -6.93 4.42 -19.08
C ALA A 159 -5.65 5.10 -19.55
N LEU A 160 -4.53 4.80 -18.88
CA LEU A 160 -3.21 5.30 -19.24
C LEU A 160 -2.78 4.76 -20.61
N LYS A 161 -2.43 5.67 -21.53
CA LYS A 161 -2.02 5.33 -22.89
C LYS A 161 -0.62 5.85 -23.19
N GLY A 162 0.07 5.17 -24.11
CA GLY A 162 1.34 5.58 -24.66
C GLY A 162 1.21 6.48 -25.88
N PRO A 163 2.36 6.80 -26.53
CA PRO A 163 2.43 7.77 -27.63
C PRO A 163 1.65 7.37 -28.87
N ASN A 164 1.42 6.08 -29.12
CA ASN A 164 0.68 5.58 -30.27
C ASN A 164 -0.76 5.15 -29.92
N GLY A 165 -1.24 5.47 -28.69
CA GLY A 165 -2.56 5.09 -28.19
C GLY A 165 -2.62 3.67 -27.60
N GLU A 166 -1.52 2.95 -27.53
CA GLU A 166 -1.41 1.66 -26.83
C GLU A 166 -1.62 1.84 -25.33
N ASN A 167 -1.99 0.77 -24.61
CA ASN A 167 -2.03 0.82 -23.16
C ASN A 167 -0.62 1.01 -22.60
N LEU A 168 -0.50 1.83 -21.56
CA LEU A 168 0.79 2.07 -20.92
C LEU A 168 1.30 0.76 -20.29
N PRO A 169 2.50 0.27 -20.68
CA PRO A 169 3.05 -0.95 -20.11
C PRO A 169 3.27 -0.87 -18.60
N LEU A 170 2.94 -1.94 -17.89
CA LEU A 170 3.17 -2.06 -16.44
C LEU A 170 4.66 -2.01 -16.06
N SER A 171 5.56 -2.23 -17.03
CA SER A 171 7.03 -2.20 -16.86
C SER A 171 7.62 -0.79 -16.87
N LEU A 172 6.82 0.24 -17.06
CA LEU A 172 7.29 1.63 -17.02
C LEU A 172 7.18 2.21 -15.61
N VAL A 173 8.25 2.86 -15.18
CA VAL A 173 8.27 3.66 -13.95
C VAL A 173 7.61 5.00 -14.23
N THR A 174 6.44 5.22 -13.67
CA THR A 174 5.67 6.46 -13.83
C THR A 174 6.16 7.55 -12.88
N HIS A 175 5.70 8.79 -13.13
CA HIS A 175 5.82 9.89 -12.18
C HIS A 175 5.23 9.49 -10.82
N ASP A 176 5.87 9.93 -9.74
CA ASP A 176 5.33 9.82 -8.38
C ASP A 176 4.27 10.89 -8.14
N LEU A 177 3.27 10.61 -7.32
CA LEU A 177 2.19 11.53 -7.00
C LEU A 177 2.24 11.87 -5.50
N TRP A 178 1.84 13.07 -5.10
CA TRP A 178 1.71 13.39 -3.68
C TRP A 178 0.71 12.48 -2.97
N HIS A 179 1.21 11.78 -1.96
CA HIS A 179 0.47 10.89 -1.08
C HIS A 179 0.82 11.19 0.39
N VAL A 180 0.58 12.42 0.82
CA VAL A 180 0.91 12.93 2.16
C VAL A 180 -0.37 13.22 2.95
N PHE A 181 -0.26 13.21 4.28
CA PHE A 181 -1.36 13.13 5.23
C PHE A 181 -2.47 14.18 5.00
N TYR A 182 -2.11 15.45 4.97
CA TYR A 182 -3.10 16.52 4.87
C TYR A 182 -3.73 16.60 3.48
N GLN A 183 -2.93 16.45 2.43
CA GLN A 183 -3.43 16.47 1.06
C GLN A 183 -4.39 15.31 0.81
N ASN A 184 -4.10 14.12 1.33
CA ASN A 184 -5.00 12.98 1.19
C ASN A 184 -6.36 13.22 1.89
N GLN A 185 -6.37 13.85 3.07
CA GLN A 185 -7.63 14.28 3.72
C GLN A 185 -8.41 15.27 2.85
N MET A 186 -7.72 16.27 2.28
CA MET A 186 -8.32 17.26 1.41
C MET A 186 -8.86 16.62 0.11
N GLN A 187 -8.13 15.66 -0.45
CA GLN A 187 -8.51 14.89 -1.63
C GLN A 187 -9.79 14.07 -1.39
N ILE A 188 -9.86 13.39 -0.25
CA ILE A 188 -11.01 12.56 0.14
C ILE A 188 -12.26 13.42 0.43
N ASN A 189 -12.10 14.65 0.89
CA ASN A 189 -13.19 15.61 1.14
C ASN A 189 -14.38 15.01 1.90
N GLY A 190 -14.10 14.42 3.06
CA GLY A 190 -15.13 13.79 3.91
C GLY A 190 -15.82 12.57 3.28
N GLY A 191 -15.14 11.87 2.37
CA GLY A 191 -15.64 10.66 1.70
C GLY A 191 -16.24 10.90 0.31
N LYS A 192 -16.24 12.14 -0.21
CA LYS A 192 -16.75 12.43 -1.57
C LYS A 192 -15.75 12.04 -2.65
N ASN A 193 -14.48 11.97 -2.35
CA ASN A 193 -13.37 11.66 -3.26
C ASN A 193 -13.35 12.55 -4.52
N ASP A 194 -13.81 13.79 -4.39
CA ASP A 194 -14.06 14.73 -5.48
C ASP A 194 -13.05 15.89 -5.55
N LEU A 195 -11.97 15.85 -4.74
CA LEU A 195 -10.93 16.87 -4.71
C LEU A 195 -9.50 16.30 -4.93
N PHE A 196 -9.38 15.09 -5.46
CA PHE A 196 -8.07 14.49 -5.73
C PHE A 196 -7.24 15.33 -6.70
N VAL A 197 -7.84 15.76 -7.80
CA VAL A 197 -7.19 16.60 -8.81
C VAL A 197 -6.82 17.98 -8.27
N ALA A 198 -7.69 18.55 -7.44
CA ALA A 198 -7.50 19.89 -6.88
C ALA A 198 -6.27 20.00 -5.97
N TRP A 199 -5.96 18.95 -5.21
CA TRP A 199 -4.93 18.96 -4.17
C TRP A 199 -3.72 18.07 -4.48
N ALA A 200 -3.58 17.61 -5.74
CA ALA A 200 -2.42 16.87 -6.22
C ALA A 200 -1.34 17.78 -6.83
N ASP A 201 -0.09 17.33 -6.78
CA ASP A 201 1.02 17.90 -7.56
C ASP A 201 1.01 17.42 -9.02
N SER A 202 0.40 16.27 -9.26
CA SER A 202 0.30 15.58 -10.54
C SER A 202 -1.00 15.85 -11.29
N ALA A 203 -1.83 16.78 -10.78
CA ALA A 203 -3.05 17.26 -11.42
C ALA A 203 -3.97 16.12 -11.92
N GLY A 204 -4.31 16.10 -13.22
CA GLY A 204 -5.18 15.07 -13.81
C GLY A 204 -4.64 13.64 -13.79
N PHE A 205 -3.33 13.45 -13.56
CA PHE A 205 -2.71 12.12 -13.55
C PHE A 205 -3.27 11.20 -12.45
N THR A 206 -3.73 11.79 -11.35
CA THR A 206 -4.37 11.05 -10.24
C THR A 206 -5.53 10.17 -10.67
N MET A 207 -6.22 10.53 -11.76
CA MET A 207 -7.41 9.83 -12.27
C MET A 207 -7.03 8.67 -13.22
N GLY A 208 -5.74 8.44 -13.46
CA GLY A 208 -5.25 7.39 -14.36
C GLY A 208 -5.34 5.99 -13.76
N HIS A 209 -5.60 4.99 -14.61
CA HIS A 209 -5.58 3.58 -14.25
C HIS A 209 -4.99 2.75 -15.38
N TYR A 210 -4.48 1.55 -15.06
CA TYR A 210 -4.00 0.61 -16.07
C TYR A 210 -5.17 -0.19 -16.66
N ALA A 211 -5.21 -0.31 -17.99
CA ALA A 211 -6.33 -0.91 -18.70
C ALA A 211 -6.23 -2.43 -18.91
N ASN A 212 -5.03 -2.98 -18.91
CA ASN A 212 -4.81 -4.39 -19.23
C ASN A 212 -4.45 -5.27 -18.03
N THR A 213 -4.85 -4.88 -16.84
CA THR A 213 -4.51 -5.59 -15.61
C THR A 213 -4.97 -7.04 -15.60
N SER A 214 -6.09 -7.36 -16.27
CA SER A 214 -6.59 -8.74 -16.39
C SER A 214 -5.67 -9.69 -17.19
N TYR A 215 -4.76 -9.16 -18.00
CA TYR A 215 -3.82 -9.95 -18.80
C TYR A 215 -2.38 -9.84 -18.32
N ASP A 216 -2.01 -8.68 -17.79
CA ASP A 216 -0.62 -8.33 -17.51
C ASP A 216 -0.27 -8.40 -16.02
N LEU A 217 -1.27 -8.31 -15.13
CA LEU A 217 -1.09 -8.36 -13.69
C LEU A 217 -1.36 -9.76 -13.12
N ARG A 218 -0.29 -10.46 -12.73
CA ARG A 218 -0.38 -11.84 -12.21
C ARG A 218 -1.06 -11.96 -10.85
N MET A 219 -1.17 -10.87 -10.09
CA MET A 219 -1.99 -10.84 -8.87
C MET A 219 -3.48 -11.07 -9.16
N TRP A 220 -3.95 -10.83 -10.40
CA TRP A 220 -5.31 -11.22 -10.80
C TRP A 220 -5.50 -12.73 -10.82
N ASP A 221 -4.46 -13.51 -11.21
CA ASP A 221 -4.49 -14.97 -11.14
C ASP A 221 -4.61 -15.42 -9.67
N LEU A 222 -3.84 -14.80 -8.75
CA LEU A 222 -3.97 -15.07 -7.32
C LEU A 222 -5.38 -14.74 -6.79
N ALA A 223 -5.95 -13.61 -7.20
CA ALA A 223 -7.32 -13.23 -6.84
C ALA A 223 -8.35 -14.24 -7.36
N SER A 224 -8.13 -14.81 -8.56
CA SER A 224 -9.02 -15.83 -9.13
C SER A 224 -8.92 -17.19 -8.44
N GLU A 225 -7.78 -17.49 -7.81
CA GLU A 225 -7.57 -18.73 -7.04
C GLU A 225 -8.03 -18.60 -5.57
N TYR A 226 -7.94 -17.39 -4.99
CA TYR A 226 -8.13 -17.13 -3.56
C TYR A 226 -9.15 -16.01 -3.30
N VAL A 227 -8.90 -15.14 -2.36
CA VAL A 227 -9.83 -14.05 -1.99
C VAL A 227 -9.25 -12.70 -2.34
N LEU A 228 -10.03 -11.88 -3.05
CA LEU A 228 -9.82 -10.45 -3.20
C LEU A 228 -10.75 -9.70 -2.23
N CYS A 229 -10.20 -8.83 -1.39
CA CYS A 229 -10.97 -7.91 -0.55
C CYS A 229 -11.16 -6.60 -1.31
N ASP A 230 -12.37 -6.32 -1.76
CA ASP A 230 -12.64 -5.14 -2.60
C ASP A 230 -13.05 -3.88 -1.81
N ASN A 231 -13.16 -3.99 -0.50
CA ASN A 231 -13.40 -2.91 0.45
C ASN A 231 -12.30 -2.86 1.53
N PHE A 232 -11.03 -2.89 1.09
CA PHE A 232 -9.88 -2.75 1.96
C PHE A 232 -9.29 -1.34 1.83
N PHE A 233 -9.05 -0.66 2.96
CA PHE A 233 -8.61 0.72 3.03
C PHE A 233 -7.24 0.84 3.69
N GLN A 234 -6.42 1.81 3.26
CA GLN A 234 -5.19 2.13 3.97
C GLN A 234 -5.50 2.57 5.41
N GLY A 235 -4.66 2.22 6.36
CA GLY A 235 -4.93 2.40 7.79
C GLY A 235 -4.99 3.85 8.25
N ALA A 236 -4.22 4.72 7.60
CA ALA A 236 -4.17 6.14 7.91
C ALA A 236 -4.18 6.98 6.63
N PHE A 237 -4.58 8.23 6.72
CA PHE A 237 -4.44 9.19 5.62
C PHE A 237 -2.96 9.37 5.24
N GLY A 238 -2.71 9.65 3.96
CA GLY A 238 -1.38 9.98 3.47
C GLY A 238 -0.51 8.77 3.16
N GLY A 239 0.79 8.92 3.37
CA GLY A 239 1.81 8.10 2.75
C GLY A 239 2.32 6.93 3.56
N SER A 240 3.34 6.29 2.99
CA SER A 240 3.91 5.03 3.45
C SER A 240 4.45 5.08 4.87
N PHE A 241 5.08 6.19 5.28
CA PHE A 241 5.60 6.33 6.65
C PHE A 241 4.53 6.02 7.70
N LEU A 242 3.40 6.73 7.63
CA LEU A 242 2.35 6.57 8.63
C LEU A 242 1.65 5.21 8.53
N ASN A 243 1.42 4.71 7.33
CA ASN A 243 0.78 3.41 7.13
C ASN A 243 1.64 2.23 7.59
N HIS A 244 2.98 2.32 7.51
CA HIS A 244 3.87 1.36 8.15
C HIS A 244 3.78 1.41 9.68
N GLN A 245 3.69 2.61 10.29
CA GLN A 245 3.50 2.74 11.73
C GLN A 245 2.13 2.20 12.17
N TYR A 246 1.10 2.39 11.35
CA TYR A 246 -0.22 1.80 11.59
C TYR A 246 -0.21 0.27 11.53
N LEU A 247 0.54 -0.34 10.61
CA LEU A 247 0.72 -1.79 10.60
C LEU A 247 1.55 -2.30 11.80
N ALA A 248 2.41 -1.48 12.37
CA ALA A 248 3.17 -1.85 13.56
C ALA A 248 2.38 -1.67 14.87
N ALA A 249 1.65 -0.55 15.04
CA ALA A 249 1.11 -0.13 16.33
C ALA A 249 -0.32 0.44 16.29
N ALA A 250 -0.95 0.55 15.13
CA ALA A 250 -2.27 1.16 14.92
C ALA A 250 -2.38 2.61 15.45
N THR A 251 -1.26 3.32 15.53
CA THR A 251 -1.20 4.71 16.02
C THR A 251 0.00 5.43 15.40
N PRO A 252 -0.07 6.76 15.18
CA PRO A 252 1.07 7.51 14.70
C PRO A 252 2.17 7.61 15.77
N PRO A 253 3.44 7.78 15.33
CA PRO A 253 4.54 8.05 16.24
C PRO A 253 4.36 9.36 16.98
N ARG A 254 4.71 9.36 18.28
CA ARG A 254 4.67 10.55 19.14
C ARG A 254 5.90 11.41 18.89
N TYR A 255 5.68 12.72 18.88
CA TYR A 255 6.71 13.73 18.73
C TYR A 255 6.58 14.80 19.81
N GLY A 256 7.70 15.20 20.45
CA GLY A 256 7.64 15.99 21.66
C GLY A 256 7.26 17.46 21.45
N ASN A 257 7.99 18.21 20.59
CA ASN A 257 7.75 19.66 20.44
C ASN A 257 7.54 20.05 18.98
N PRO A 258 6.29 20.37 18.57
CA PRO A 258 5.98 20.72 17.19
C PRO A 258 6.54 22.10 16.76
N ARG A 259 7.02 22.91 17.69
CA ARG A 259 7.48 24.28 17.40
C ARG A 259 8.88 24.33 16.80
N ASP A 260 9.63 23.24 16.88
CA ASP A 260 10.95 23.13 16.27
C ASP A 260 10.80 22.95 14.75
N SER A 261 10.92 24.01 14.09
CA SER A 261 10.66 24.46 12.74
C SER A 261 10.74 23.48 11.56
N ILE A 262 11.56 22.44 11.59
CA ILE A 262 11.82 21.54 10.46
C ILE A 262 10.68 20.54 10.26
N ALA A 263 9.98 20.19 11.32
CA ALA A 263 8.96 19.14 11.32
C ALA A 263 7.52 19.63 11.04
N LYS A 264 7.32 20.91 10.77
CA LYS A 264 5.97 21.53 10.68
C LYS A 264 5.03 20.88 9.67
N PHE A 265 5.56 20.37 8.56
CA PHE A 265 4.78 19.68 7.53
C PHE A 265 4.59 18.19 7.80
N GLN A 266 5.37 17.63 8.71
CA GLN A 266 5.40 16.21 9.03
C GLN A 266 4.60 15.88 10.30
N ILE A 267 4.25 16.91 11.11
CA ILE A 267 3.58 16.73 12.40
C ILE A 267 2.12 17.16 12.31
N ALA A 268 1.22 16.31 12.81
CA ALA A 268 -0.16 16.68 13.05
C ALA A 268 -0.27 17.38 14.41
N GLU A 269 -0.67 18.62 14.39
CA GLU A 269 -1.10 19.33 15.60
C GLU A 269 -2.61 19.13 15.79
N THR A 270 -3.00 18.91 17.03
CA THR A 270 -4.42 18.81 17.36
C THR A 270 -5.00 20.19 17.59
N VAL A 271 -5.64 20.75 16.59
CA VAL A 271 -6.39 22.00 16.76
C VAL A 271 -7.72 21.76 17.42
N SER A 272 -8.50 20.92 16.84
CA SER A 272 -9.90 20.75 17.23
C SER A 272 -10.28 19.29 17.46
N GLY A 273 -9.34 18.36 17.25
CA GLY A 273 -9.63 16.93 17.19
C GLY A 273 -10.54 16.55 16.02
N ARG A 274 -10.71 17.46 15.04
CA ARG A 274 -11.58 17.24 13.89
C ARG A 274 -10.77 16.72 12.70
N PRO A 275 -11.19 15.63 12.08
CA PRO A 275 -10.56 15.09 10.88
C PRO A 275 -10.56 16.06 9.67
N ASP A 276 -11.45 17.05 9.71
CA ASP A 276 -11.72 18.02 8.64
C ASP A 276 -11.01 19.38 8.83
N ASP A 277 -10.12 19.49 9.82
CA ASP A 277 -9.34 20.72 10.09
C ASP A 277 -7.86 20.45 9.78
N PRO A 278 -7.44 20.50 8.49
CA PRO A 278 -6.06 20.24 8.13
C PRO A 278 -5.14 21.35 8.62
N ASN A 279 -3.98 20.96 9.18
CA ASN A 279 -2.95 21.91 9.63
C ASN A 279 -2.17 22.56 8.47
N LEU A 280 -2.47 22.19 7.23
CA LEU A 280 -1.92 22.83 6.04
C LEU A 280 -2.95 23.73 5.39
N LYS A 281 -2.50 24.92 5.00
CA LYS A 281 -3.29 25.83 4.16
C LYS A 281 -2.53 26.14 2.87
N PRO A 282 -3.22 26.28 1.74
CA PRO A 282 -2.61 26.82 0.55
C PRO A 282 -2.02 28.21 0.85
N LEU A 283 -0.85 28.51 0.28
CA LEU A 283 -0.29 29.85 0.30
C LEU A 283 -1.13 30.80 -0.58
N ASP A 284 -1.10 32.10 -0.28
CA ASP A 284 -1.75 33.12 -1.13
C ASP A 284 -1.23 33.09 -2.59
N ALA A 285 0.03 32.65 -2.78
CA ALA A 285 0.63 32.43 -4.09
C ALA A 285 0.21 31.13 -4.77
N SER A 286 -0.66 30.32 -4.14
CA SER A 286 -1.22 29.12 -4.76
C SER A 286 -2.23 29.50 -5.83
N PRO A 287 -2.20 28.90 -7.04
CA PRO A 287 -3.24 29.14 -8.04
C PRO A 287 -4.64 28.87 -7.47
N ALA A 288 -5.59 29.75 -7.76
CA ALA A 288 -6.96 29.63 -7.25
C ALA A 288 -7.69 28.41 -7.83
N SER A 289 -7.32 28.02 -9.05
CA SER A 289 -7.87 26.86 -9.75
C SER A 289 -6.82 25.79 -10.01
N ALA A 290 -7.22 24.54 -10.01
CA ALA A 290 -6.39 23.42 -10.44
C ALA A 290 -6.04 23.50 -11.93
N MET A 291 -6.85 24.21 -12.72
CA MET A 291 -6.58 24.45 -14.14
C MET A 291 -5.38 25.38 -14.37
N ASP A 292 -5.00 26.19 -13.38
CA ASP A 292 -3.94 27.21 -13.47
C ASP A 292 -2.59 26.74 -12.90
N GLY A 293 -2.54 25.54 -12.31
CA GLY A 293 -1.31 24.94 -11.82
C GLY A 293 -1.46 24.18 -10.50
N ILE A 294 -0.35 23.64 -10.01
CA ILE A 294 -0.30 22.84 -8.77
C ILE A 294 -0.47 23.75 -7.52
N PRO A 295 -1.08 23.22 -6.43
CA PRO A 295 -1.21 23.98 -5.19
C PRO A 295 0.15 24.19 -4.53
N LYS A 296 0.31 25.32 -3.83
CA LYS A 296 1.48 25.63 -2.99
C LYS A 296 1.03 25.70 -1.55
N PHE A 297 1.72 25.00 -0.67
CA PHE A 297 1.40 24.92 0.75
C PHE A 297 2.43 25.64 1.61
N GLY A 298 1.96 26.19 2.72
CA GLY A 298 2.77 26.69 3.81
C GLY A 298 2.25 26.15 5.14
N PRO A 299 3.01 26.31 6.23
CA PRO A 299 2.52 25.94 7.56
C PRO A 299 1.27 26.75 7.90
N SER A 300 0.26 26.08 8.45
CA SER A 300 -0.88 26.74 9.07
C SER A 300 -0.45 27.43 10.38
N ALA A 301 -1.31 28.28 10.93
CA ALA A 301 -1.09 28.79 12.28
C ALA A 301 -0.98 27.61 13.23
N LEU A 302 0.13 27.60 14.00
CA LEU A 302 0.39 26.51 14.96
C LEU A 302 -0.70 26.50 16.02
N THR A 303 -1.31 25.37 16.20
CA THR A 303 -2.23 25.13 17.29
C THR A 303 -1.53 24.43 18.44
N PRO A 304 -2.03 24.57 19.67
CA PRO A 304 -1.45 23.89 20.81
C PRO A 304 -1.49 22.37 20.59
N PRO A 305 -0.42 21.67 20.94
CA PRO A 305 -0.45 20.21 20.94
C PRO A 305 -1.48 19.67 21.95
N GLU A 306 -1.91 18.43 21.76
CA GLU A 306 -2.83 17.77 22.68
C GLU A 306 -2.21 17.67 24.07
N THR A 307 -2.92 18.15 25.07
CA THR A 307 -2.54 17.95 26.48
C THR A 307 -3.33 16.76 27.03
N LEU A 308 -2.62 15.71 27.39
CA LEU A 308 -3.19 14.53 28.02
C LEU A 308 -3.64 14.83 29.46
N ALA A 309 -4.44 13.93 30.03
CA ALA A 309 -4.97 14.05 31.39
C ALA A 309 -3.87 14.18 32.47
N ASP A 310 -2.67 13.67 32.21
CA ASP A 310 -1.49 13.79 33.09
C ASP A 310 -0.69 15.09 32.89
N GLY A 311 -1.15 16.00 32.02
CA GLY A 311 -0.50 17.24 31.67
C GLY A 311 0.59 17.12 30.58
N THR A 312 0.83 15.93 30.06
CA THR A 312 1.78 15.71 28.94
C THR A 312 1.24 16.31 27.65
N THR A 313 2.08 17.06 26.96
CA THR A 313 1.76 17.64 25.66
C THR A 313 2.32 16.77 24.56
N LEU A 314 1.46 16.28 23.66
CA LEU A 314 1.82 15.39 22.55
C LEU A 314 1.51 16.01 21.20
N SER A 315 2.45 15.84 20.30
CA SER A 315 2.25 15.92 18.85
C SER A 315 2.54 14.58 18.20
N TYR A 316 2.22 14.44 16.91
CA TYR A 316 2.32 13.18 16.21
C TYR A 316 2.95 13.37 14.83
N ALA A 317 3.94 12.54 14.51
CA ALA A 317 4.51 12.51 13.18
C ALA A 317 3.56 11.78 12.21
N VAL A 318 3.18 12.45 11.11
CA VAL A 318 2.21 11.94 10.14
C VAL A 318 2.76 11.81 8.72
N ASN A 319 3.87 12.47 8.41
CA ASN A 319 4.59 12.33 7.14
C ASN A 319 6.01 11.82 7.41
N THR A 320 6.75 11.50 6.35
CA THR A 320 8.05 10.85 6.44
C THR A 320 9.03 11.60 7.35
N MET A 321 9.42 10.93 8.43
CA MET A 321 10.49 11.34 9.34
C MET A 321 11.48 10.18 9.51
N MET A 322 12.73 10.51 9.82
CA MET A 322 13.79 9.52 9.99
C MET A 322 13.62 8.72 11.29
N PRO A 323 14.05 7.46 11.32
CA PRO A 323 14.09 6.69 12.56
C PRO A 323 15.18 7.21 13.51
N PRO A 324 15.05 6.97 14.82
CA PRO A 324 16.06 7.35 15.80
C PRO A 324 17.32 6.50 15.74
N TYR A 325 17.33 5.42 14.95
CA TYR A 325 18.43 4.46 14.89
C TYR A 325 18.79 4.13 13.44
N ALA A 326 20.04 3.69 13.22
CA ALA A 326 20.51 3.24 11.92
C ALA A 326 19.62 2.09 11.34
N PRO A 327 19.40 2.07 10.03
CA PRO A 327 19.85 3.03 9.02
C PRO A 327 19.06 4.34 9.11
N THR A 328 19.77 5.44 9.23
CA THR A 328 19.25 6.82 9.22
C THR A 328 20.38 7.71 8.70
N PRO A 329 20.17 8.95 8.29
CA PRO A 329 21.27 9.88 8.09
C PRO A 329 22.07 10.01 9.37
N LEU A 330 23.29 9.49 9.40
CA LEU A 330 24.13 9.40 10.58
C LEU A 330 25.23 10.45 10.53
N THR A 331 25.59 10.99 11.68
CA THR A 331 26.81 11.79 11.84
C THR A 331 27.99 10.84 11.99
N VAL A 332 29.04 11.06 11.21
CA VAL A 332 30.33 10.41 11.40
C VAL A 332 31.16 11.32 12.29
N GLY A 333 31.59 10.81 13.44
CA GLY A 333 32.50 11.54 14.34
C GLY A 333 33.85 11.84 13.69
N PRO A 334 34.65 12.78 14.27
CA PRO A 334 35.99 13.11 13.77
C PRO A 334 36.95 11.90 13.76
N ASP A 335 36.68 10.88 14.54
CA ASP A 335 37.39 9.61 14.64
C ASP A 335 36.97 8.59 13.58
N GLY A 336 36.03 8.94 12.69
CA GLY A 336 35.48 8.04 11.68
C GLY A 336 34.46 7.04 12.23
N VAL A 337 34.10 7.13 13.51
CA VAL A 337 33.09 6.27 14.13
C VAL A 337 31.71 6.79 13.81
N VAL A 338 30.85 5.90 13.34
CA VAL A 338 29.44 6.20 13.02
C VAL A 338 28.65 6.20 14.32
N ASP A 339 28.01 7.32 14.65
CA ASP A 339 27.02 7.33 15.72
C ASP A 339 25.76 6.57 15.26
N LEU A 340 25.43 5.47 15.93
CA LEU A 340 24.26 4.65 15.66
C LEU A 340 22.94 5.31 16.11
N ARG A 341 23.02 6.49 16.72
CA ARG A 341 21.87 7.33 17.02
C ARG A 341 21.65 8.29 15.85
N SER A 342 20.43 8.74 15.66
CA SER A 342 20.16 9.75 14.63
C SER A 342 20.83 11.07 15.00
N ASP A 343 21.27 11.81 13.98
CA ASP A 343 21.62 13.20 14.14
C ASP A 343 20.40 13.97 14.68
N ALA A 344 20.56 14.71 15.77
CA ALA A 344 19.51 15.56 16.34
C ALA A 344 19.02 16.64 15.35
N ASN A 345 19.83 16.96 14.32
CA ASN A 345 19.46 17.87 13.24
C ASN A 345 18.73 17.18 12.07
N ALA A 346 18.76 15.85 12.00
CA ALA A 346 17.91 15.13 11.07
C ALA A 346 16.47 15.19 11.57
N MET A 347 15.47 15.26 10.67
CA MET A 347 14.05 15.17 11.02
C MET A 347 13.71 13.76 11.55
N ALA A 348 14.28 13.41 12.70
CA ALA A 348 14.13 12.13 13.32
C ALA A 348 13.00 12.13 14.35
N VAL A 349 12.22 11.08 14.33
CA VAL A 349 11.24 10.80 15.38
C VAL A 349 12.02 10.34 16.63
N PRO A 350 11.70 10.82 17.84
CA PRO A 350 12.30 10.28 19.05
C PRO A 350 11.98 8.79 19.21
N PRO A 351 12.79 8.02 19.96
CA PRO A 351 12.51 6.61 20.23
C PRO A 351 11.11 6.42 20.79
N GLN A 352 10.30 5.61 20.12
CA GLN A 352 8.91 5.37 20.50
C GLN A 352 8.82 4.35 21.64
N THR A 353 7.88 4.57 22.55
CA THR A 353 7.69 3.75 23.75
C THR A 353 6.27 3.21 23.91
N HIS A 354 5.36 3.62 23.05
CA HIS A 354 4.01 3.06 23.05
C HIS A 354 4.00 1.63 22.54
N GLU A 355 2.99 0.87 22.94
CA GLU A 355 2.89 -0.55 22.65
C GLU A 355 2.67 -0.82 21.15
N HIS A 356 3.38 -1.80 20.60
CA HIS A 356 3.22 -2.28 19.25
C HIS A 356 2.84 -3.77 19.21
N ILE A 357 2.45 -4.29 18.05
CA ILE A 357 2.00 -5.68 17.92
C ILE A 357 3.08 -6.69 18.37
N GLY A 358 4.35 -6.36 18.15
CA GLY A 358 5.47 -7.19 18.60
C GLY A 358 5.50 -7.37 20.12
N ASP A 359 5.15 -6.35 20.90
CA ASP A 359 5.07 -6.46 22.37
C ASP A 359 3.97 -7.42 22.79
N LYS A 360 2.82 -7.38 22.10
CA LYS A 360 1.71 -8.32 22.35
C LYS A 360 2.11 -9.76 22.05
N LEU A 361 2.81 -9.97 20.94
CA LEU A 361 3.33 -11.27 20.53
C LEU A 361 4.38 -11.80 21.51
N ASP A 362 5.34 -10.96 21.92
CA ASP A 362 6.39 -11.32 22.87
C ASP A 362 5.81 -11.70 24.25
N LYS A 363 4.79 -10.99 24.75
CA LYS A 363 4.06 -11.32 25.98
C LYS A 363 3.43 -12.72 25.94
N ARG A 364 3.07 -13.21 24.75
CA ARG A 364 2.48 -14.54 24.54
C ARG A 364 3.50 -15.59 24.12
N GLY A 365 4.79 -15.22 24.00
CA GLY A 365 5.83 -16.13 23.53
C GLY A 365 5.69 -16.53 22.05
N VAL A 366 5.00 -15.71 21.25
CA VAL A 366 4.81 -15.93 19.80
C VAL A 366 5.99 -15.33 19.05
N GLU A 367 6.67 -16.15 18.28
CA GLU A 367 7.79 -15.69 17.45
C GLU A 367 7.32 -14.83 16.29
N TRP A 368 7.99 -13.69 16.10
CA TRP A 368 7.66 -12.76 15.02
C TRP A 368 8.91 -12.09 14.45
N ALA A 369 8.83 -11.61 13.20
CA ALA A 369 9.86 -10.77 12.61
C ALA A 369 9.31 -9.90 11.48
N TRP A 370 9.98 -8.78 11.24
CA TRP A 370 9.83 -7.96 10.05
C TRP A 370 11.06 -8.12 9.16
N TYR A 371 10.84 -8.63 7.95
CA TYR A 371 11.86 -8.73 6.91
C TYR A 371 11.74 -7.51 5.98
N ALA A 372 12.74 -6.66 5.95
CA ALA A 372 12.81 -5.53 5.03
C ALA A 372 13.86 -5.78 3.94
N GLY A 373 13.46 -5.70 2.69
CA GLY A 373 14.37 -5.83 1.54
C GLY A 373 15.44 -4.75 1.56
N ALA A 374 16.67 -5.10 1.24
CA ALA A 374 17.84 -4.22 1.21
C ALA A 374 18.20 -3.56 2.56
N PHE A 375 17.71 -4.07 3.68
CA PHE A 375 17.97 -3.49 5.01
C PHE A 375 19.46 -3.56 5.38
N GLN A 376 20.06 -4.74 5.27
CA GLN A 376 21.49 -4.93 5.57
C GLN A 376 22.38 -4.16 4.60
N GLN A 377 22.05 -4.18 3.29
CA GLN A 377 22.77 -3.39 2.30
C GLN A 377 22.79 -1.91 2.67
N THR A 378 21.67 -1.37 3.16
CA THR A 378 21.57 0.03 3.57
C THR A 378 22.38 0.29 4.83
N LEU A 379 22.39 -0.61 5.81
CA LEU A 379 23.24 -0.52 6.99
C LEU A 379 24.74 -0.51 6.61
N ASP A 380 25.16 -1.39 5.71
CA ASP A 380 26.55 -1.50 5.27
C ASP A 380 27.05 -0.28 4.49
N MET A 381 26.15 0.37 3.76
CA MET A 381 26.48 1.55 2.95
C MET A 381 26.57 2.83 3.78
N HIS A 382 25.90 2.93 4.92
CA HIS A 382 25.88 4.15 5.72
C HIS A 382 27.26 4.63 6.19
N GLY A 383 28.18 3.72 6.43
CA GLY A 383 29.57 4.07 6.80
C GLY A 383 30.44 4.53 5.62
N LYS A 384 30.01 4.34 4.37
CA LYS A 384 30.86 4.55 3.17
C LYS A 384 30.46 5.75 2.31
N ASN A 385 29.23 6.22 2.34
CA ASN A 385 28.68 7.20 1.38
C ASN A 385 28.26 8.54 1.98
N LEU A 386 28.47 8.77 3.27
CA LEU A 386 28.09 10.01 3.94
C LEU A 386 28.84 11.25 3.44
N ALA A 387 30.01 11.06 2.84
CA ALA A 387 30.84 12.17 2.33
C ALA A 387 30.22 12.92 1.14
N ASN A 388 29.27 12.34 0.42
CA ASN A 388 28.72 12.89 -0.83
C ASN A 388 27.22 13.26 -0.75
N GLY A 389 26.55 13.15 0.39
CA GLY A 389 25.15 13.56 0.56
C GLY A 389 24.13 12.83 -0.32
N THR A 390 24.56 11.86 -1.11
CA THR A 390 23.75 11.12 -2.07
C THR A 390 23.67 9.67 -1.66
N SER A 391 22.92 9.35 -0.66
CA SER A 391 22.82 7.96 -0.30
C SER A 391 21.42 7.52 -0.07
N VAL A 392 20.68 7.46 -1.07
CA VAL A 392 19.56 6.55 -0.96
C VAL A 392 19.87 5.39 -1.88
N VAL A 393 20.15 4.24 -1.31
CA VAL A 393 19.97 3.01 -2.07
C VAL A 393 18.51 3.03 -2.48
N PRO A 394 18.15 3.09 -3.77
CA PRO A 394 16.74 3.17 -4.21
C PRO A 394 15.90 1.99 -3.72
N ASN A 395 16.54 0.99 -3.14
CA ASN A 395 15.96 -0.27 -2.71
C ASN A 395 15.42 -0.26 -1.27
N PHE A 396 15.70 0.78 -0.47
CA PHE A 396 15.23 0.87 0.90
C PHE A 396 14.83 2.29 1.27
N GLN A 397 13.65 2.46 1.82
CA GLN A 397 13.19 3.65 2.51
C GLN A 397 13.23 3.40 4.02
N TYR A 398 13.58 4.40 4.82
CA TYR A 398 13.80 4.20 6.26
C TYR A 398 12.57 3.65 6.99
N HIS A 399 11.37 4.05 6.59
CA HIS A 399 10.12 3.56 7.15
C HIS A 399 9.76 2.12 6.72
N HIS A 400 10.48 1.53 5.75
CA HIS A 400 10.30 0.11 5.40
C HIS A 400 10.68 -0.85 6.52
N GLN A 401 11.31 -0.33 7.59
CA GLN A 401 11.51 -1.04 8.84
C GLN A 401 10.87 -0.26 9.99
N PRO A 402 9.53 -0.32 10.16
CA PRO A 402 8.81 0.52 11.12
C PRO A 402 9.20 0.25 12.58
N PHE A 403 9.62 -0.96 12.89
CA PHE A 403 10.06 -1.32 14.24
C PHE A 403 11.41 -0.69 14.63
N ASN A 404 12.15 -0.12 13.66
CA ASN A 404 13.36 0.65 13.92
C ASN A 404 13.11 1.99 14.64
N TYR A 405 11.83 2.34 14.82
CA TYR A 405 11.42 3.54 15.55
C TYR A 405 11.21 3.30 17.06
N PHE A 406 11.22 2.05 17.52
CA PHE A 406 10.87 1.69 18.90
C PHE A 406 12.10 1.46 19.79
N SER A 407 12.06 2.01 21.01
CA SER A 407 13.19 2.00 21.96
C SER A 407 13.61 0.59 22.40
N ASN A 408 12.66 -0.31 22.57
CA ASN A 408 12.91 -1.71 22.94
C ASN A 408 13.54 -2.57 21.82
N LEU A 409 13.59 -2.02 20.59
CA LEU A 409 14.23 -2.60 19.41
C LEU A 409 15.42 -1.75 18.92
N GLY A 410 15.95 -0.89 19.79
CA GLY A 410 17.12 -0.08 19.54
C GLY A 410 18.43 -0.90 19.44
N PRO A 411 19.53 -0.28 19.00
CA PRO A 411 20.84 -0.92 18.93
C PRO A 411 21.29 -1.51 20.28
N GLY A 412 21.91 -2.69 20.23
CA GLY A 412 22.39 -3.40 21.42
C GLY A 412 21.31 -4.19 22.16
N THR A 413 20.06 -4.18 21.70
CA THR A 413 19.04 -5.08 22.24
C THR A 413 19.08 -6.42 21.51
N GLY A 414 19.07 -7.54 22.23
CA GLY A 414 18.98 -8.86 21.60
C GLY A 414 17.66 -9.10 20.84
N ALA A 415 16.66 -8.28 21.10
CA ALA A 415 15.39 -8.29 20.39
C ALA A 415 15.53 -7.75 18.95
N ARG A 416 16.35 -6.70 18.73
CA ARG A 416 16.57 -6.11 17.41
C ARG A 416 17.00 -7.15 16.38
N GLU A 417 18.04 -7.92 16.68
CA GLU A 417 18.61 -8.92 15.76
C GLU A 417 17.61 -10.04 15.41
N LYS A 418 16.74 -10.39 16.35
CA LYS A 418 15.72 -11.42 16.15
C LYS A 418 14.54 -10.92 15.34
N ARG A 419 14.15 -9.66 15.52
CA ARG A 419 12.88 -9.10 15.04
C ARG A 419 13.04 -8.27 13.77
N LEU A 420 14.11 -7.48 13.65
CA LEU A 420 14.41 -6.63 12.50
C LEU A 420 15.35 -7.37 11.56
N ARG A 421 14.79 -8.13 10.63
CA ARG A 421 15.55 -8.99 9.73
C ARG A 421 15.76 -8.32 8.38
N ASP A 422 16.92 -8.58 7.80
CA ASP A 422 17.13 -8.31 6.39
C ASP A 422 16.25 -9.23 5.54
N GLY A 423 15.49 -8.64 4.58
CA GLY A 423 14.72 -9.38 3.59
C GLY A 423 15.55 -9.88 2.43
N GLY A 424 16.75 -9.32 2.26
CA GLY A 424 17.66 -9.62 1.16
C GLY A 424 17.36 -8.85 -0.11
N LEU A 425 17.86 -9.34 -1.24
CA LEU A 425 17.81 -8.69 -2.56
C LEU A 425 17.27 -9.64 -3.64
N GLY A 426 16.50 -9.10 -4.57
CA GLY A 426 16.04 -9.81 -5.77
C GLY A 426 15.06 -10.94 -5.49
N ASP A 427 14.95 -11.82 -6.49
CA ASP A 427 14.06 -12.98 -6.51
C ASP A 427 14.78 -14.32 -6.27
N ASP A 428 16.09 -14.29 -6.02
CA ASP A 428 16.89 -15.49 -5.82
C ASP A 428 16.99 -15.83 -4.32
N GLU A 429 16.69 -17.07 -3.95
CA GLU A 429 16.77 -17.56 -2.57
C GLU A 429 18.18 -17.46 -1.96
N SER A 430 19.24 -17.42 -2.79
CA SER A 430 20.61 -17.23 -2.31
C SER A 430 20.90 -15.80 -1.86
N THR A 431 20.14 -14.83 -2.31
CA THR A 431 20.30 -13.40 -1.99
C THR A 431 19.10 -12.81 -1.25
N ASN A 432 17.92 -13.44 -1.36
CA ASN A 432 16.71 -13.03 -0.66
C ASN A 432 16.44 -13.96 0.53
N ARG A 433 16.74 -13.48 1.72
CA ARG A 433 16.62 -14.25 2.96
C ARG A 433 15.19 -14.62 3.30
N PHE A 434 14.21 -13.74 3.02
CA PHE A 434 12.81 -14.07 3.25
C PHE A 434 12.39 -15.29 2.42
N LEU A 435 12.74 -15.31 1.13
CA LEU A 435 12.43 -16.44 0.23
C LEU A 435 13.12 -17.73 0.71
N ALA A 436 14.40 -17.65 1.12
CA ALA A 436 15.14 -18.79 1.66
C ALA A 436 14.50 -19.35 2.93
N ASP A 437 14.11 -18.49 3.87
CA ASP A 437 13.44 -18.90 5.12
C ASP A 437 12.05 -19.45 4.88
N ALA A 438 11.30 -18.87 3.93
CA ALA A 438 10.00 -19.38 3.49
C ALA A 438 10.11 -20.80 2.93
N ARG A 439 11.00 -21.00 1.98
CA ARG A 439 11.21 -22.31 1.33
C ARG A 439 11.65 -23.39 2.33
N ALA A 440 12.49 -23.02 3.27
CA ALA A 440 13.01 -23.93 4.28
C ALA A 440 12.06 -24.16 5.49
N GLY A 441 10.89 -23.50 5.51
CA GLY A 441 9.95 -23.62 6.62
C GLY A 441 10.45 -23.01 7.94
N ARG A 442 11.23 -21.93 7.88
CA ARG A 442 11.85 -21.26 9.05
C ARG A 442 11.25 -19.88 9.36
N LEU A 443 10.11 -19.55 8.75
CA LEU A 443 9.44 -18.27 9.06
C LEU A 443 8.91 -18.29 10.50
N PRO A 444 9.01 -17.15 11.24
CA PRO A 444 8.30 -16.95 12.49
C PRO A 444 6.78 -17.10 12.35
N ALA A 445 6.10 -17.36 13.45
CA ALA A 445 4.65 -17.51 13.48
C ALA A 445 3.92 -16.27 12.96
N VAL A 446 4.46 -15.07 13.18
CA VAL A 446 4.00 -13.83 12.52
C VAL A 446 5.18 -13.21 11.76
N THR A 447 5.02 -13.10 10.46
CA THR A 447 6.08 -12.63 9.57
C THR A 447 5.55 -11.48 8.72
N PHE A 448 6.21 -10.34 8.80
CA PHE A 448 5.99 -9.23 7.88
C PHE A 448 7.12 -9.20 6.85
N TYR A 449 6.78 -8.98 5.60
CA TYR A 449 7.74 -8.85 4.52
C TYR A 449 7.49 -7.59 3.71
N LYS A 450 8.47 -6.70 3.69
CA LYS A 450 8.53 -5.53 2.83
C LYS A 450 9.51 -5.80 1.70
N PRO A 451 9.06 -5.92 0.44
CA PRO A 451 9.94 -6.06 -0.71
C PRO A 451 10.94 -4.90 -0.82
N GLN A 452 12.10 -5.13 -1.43
CA GLN A 452 13.02 -4.05 -1.76
C GLN A 452 12.39 -3.02 -2.72
N GLY A 453 12.92 -1.80 -2.74
CA GLY A 453 12.30 -0.67 -3.42
C GLY A 453 11.96 -0.89 -4.90
N ASN A 454 12.89 -1.41 -5.70
CA ASN A 454 12.62 -1.66 -7.13
C ASN A 454 11.70 -2.87 -7.42
N LEU A 455 11.22 -3.57 -6.39
CA LEU A 455 10.31 -4.72 -6.47
C LEU A 455 9.02 -4.49 -5.66
N ASN A 456 8.65 -3.24 -5.38
CA ASN A 456 7.51 -2.91 -4.52
C ASN A 456 6.36 -2.17 -5.20
N MET A 457 6.45 -1.86 -6.48
CA MET A 457 5.48 -1.14 -7.32
C MET A 457 5.40 0.39 -7.10
N HIS A 458 6.24 1.01 -6.25
CA HIS A 458 6.18 2.45 -5.97
C HIS A 458 6.44 3.29 -7.23
N ALA A 459 5.50 4.17 -7.59
CA ALA A 459 5.72 5.15 -8.64
C ALA A 459 6.96 6.02 -8.34
N GLY A 460 7.63 6.52 -9.38
CA GLY A 460 8.85 7.31 -9.22
C GLY A 460 10.15 6.52 -9.24
N TYR A 461 10.18 5.26 -8.76
CA TYR A 461 11.41 4.45 -8.78
C TYR A 461 11.23 2.96 -9.07
N ALA A 462 10.01 2.43 -8.98
CA ALA A 462 9.67 1.04 -9.31
C ALA A 462 8.53 0.97 -10.33
N ASP A 463 8.49 -0.09 -11.09
CA ASP A 463 7.40 -0.41 -12.01
C ASP A 463 6.44 -1.45 -11.42
N VAL A 464 5.21 -1.46 -11.92
CA VAL A 464 4.16 -2.38 -11.44
C VAL A 464 4.51 -3.83 -11.77
N ALA A 465 5.02 -4.10 -12.97
CA ALA A 465 5.29 -5.46 -13.43
C ALA A 465 6.36 -6.16 -12.60
N SER A 466 7.41 -5.44 -12.18
CA SER A 466 8.47 -6.00 -11.33
C SER A 466 7.96 -6.34 -9.94
N GLY A 467 7.17 -5.46 -9.34
CA GLY A 467 6.57 -5.72 -8.02
C GLY A 467 5.54 -6.85 -8.06
N ASP A 468 4.68 -6.88 -9.07
CA ASP A 468 3.71 -7.96 -9.28
C ASP A 468 4.38 -9.33 -9.42
N ARG A 469 5.41 -9.44 -10.27
CA ARG A 469 6.18 -10.68 -10.42
C ARG A 469 6.81 -11.12 -9.10
N HIS A 470 7.39 -10.18 -8.36
CA HIS A 470 8.01 -10.46 -7.07
C HIS A 470 7.01 -10.97 -6.03
N ILE A 471 5.86 -10.31 -5.90
CA ILE A 471 4.78 -10.74 -4.99
C ILE A 471 4.34 -12.17 -5.33
N VAL A 472 4.06 -12.44 -6.60
CA VAL A 472 3.63 -13.79 -7.03
C VAL A 472 4.72 -14.83 -6.83
N HIS A 473 6.00 -14.46 -7.02
CA HIS A 473 7.13 -15.32 -6.72
C HIS A 473 7.23 -15.64 -5.22
N ALA A 474 7.09 -14.62 -4.37
CA ALA A 474 7.05 -14.78 -2.92
C ALA A 474 5.90 -15.71 -2.47
N VAL A 475 4.70 -15.53 -3.01
CA VAL A 475 3.55 -16.42 -2.74
C VAL A 475 3.84 -17.85 -3.19
N LYS A 476 4.48 -18.06 -4.35
CA LYS A 476 4.90 -19.41 -4.80
C LYS A 476 5.91 -20.06 -3.85
N ALA A 477 6.87 -19.30 -3.32
CA ALA A 477 7.83 -19.80 -2.33
C ALA A 477 7.11 -20.21 -1.03
N LEU A 478 6.14 -19.41 -0.57
CA LEU A 478 5.31 -19.72 0.60
C LEU A 478 4.44 -20.96 0.39
N ARG A 479 3.82 -21.12 -0.79
CA ARG A 479 3.04 -22.31 -1.15
C ARG A 479 3.87 -23.60 -1.16
N ALA A 480 5.15 -23.50 -1.48
CA ALA A 480 6.09 -24.62 -1.45
C ALA A 480 6.73 -24.86 -0.08
N SER A 481 6.45 -24.01 0.91
CA SER A 481 6.94 -24.14 2.27
C SER A 481 6.34 -25.34 3.01
N PRO A 482 7.10 -26.06 3.85
CA PRO A 482 6.54 -27.04 4.79
C PRO A 482 5.47 -26.45 5.74
N GLN A 483 5.51 -25.12 5.98
CA GLN A 483 4.55 -24.42 6.83
C GLN A 483 3.23 -24.11 6.12
N TRP A 484 3.14 -24.24 4.79
CA TRP A 484 1.98 -23.86 3.97
C TRP A 484 0.65 -24.38 4.49
N LYS A 485 0.61 -25.65 4.89
CA LYS A 485 -0.61 -26.31 5.38
C LYS A 485 -1.32 -25.62 6.54
N ASN A 486 -0.62 -24.76 7.27
CA ASN A 486 -1.13 -24.01 8.42
C ASN A 486 -0.87 -22.48 8.28
N MET A 487 -0.79 -21.98 7.04
CA MET A 487 -0.41 -20.61 6.75
C MET A 487 -1.57 -19.79 6.20
N VAL A 488 -1.63 -18.53 6.63
CA VAL A 488 -2.43 -17.48 5.99
C VAL A 488 -1.48 -16.38 5.53
N VAL A 489 -1.55 -16.05 4.25
CA VAL A 489 -0.78 -14.97 3.62
C VAL A 489 -1.73 -13.83 3.28
N ILE A 490 -1.41 -12.63 3.72
CA ILE A 490 -2.13 -11.39 3.39
C ILE A 490 -1.19 -10.59 2.49
N VAL A 491 -1.65 -10.26 1.28
CA VAL A 491 -0.91 -9.43 0.32
C VAL A 491 -1.65 -8.12 0.17
N THR A 492 -1.00 -7.01 0.45
CA THR A 492 -1.59 -5.68 0.25
C THR A 492 -0.49 -4.64 -0.02
N VAL A 493 -0.91 -3.44 -0.35
CA VAL A 493 -0.05 -2.25 -0.42
C VAL A 493 -0.27 -1.39 0.82
N ASP A 494 0.65 -0.51 1.10
CA ASP A 494 0.61 0.36 2.27
C ASP A 494 -0.42 1.50 2.14
N GLU A 495 -0.52 2.12 0.96
CA GLU A 495 -1.43 3.23 0.70
C GLU A 495 -1.67 3.43 -0.81
N ASN A 496 -2.42 4.48 -1.19
CA ASN A 496 -2.91 4.68 -2.55
C ASN A 496 -1.92 5.32 -3.53
N GLY A 497 -0.75 5.81 -3.10
CA GLY A 497 0.23 6.48 -3.95
C GLY A 497 -0.28 7.74 -4.63
N GLY A 498 -1.23 8.45 -4.05
CA GLY A 498 -1.87 9.62 -4.66
C GLY A 498 -2.89 9.28 -5.76
N TRP A 499 -3.04 8.03 -6.14
CA TRP A 499 -4.03 7.59 -7.13
C TRP A 499 -5.44 7.63 -6.56
N TRP A 500 -6.36 8.13 -7.37
CA TRP A 500 -7.76 8.23 -7.02
C TRP A 500 -8.45 6.86 -6.88
N ASP A 501 -9.42 6.80 -5.97
CA ASP A 501 -10.38 5.72 -5.88
C ASP A 501 -11.80 6.28 -5.69
N HIS A 502 -12.80 5.61 -6.25
CA HIS A 502 -14.18 6.10 -6.19
C HIS A 502 -14.93 5.69 -4.92
N VAL A 503 -14.45 4.65 -4.22
CA VAL A 503 -15.13 4.18 -3.02
C VAL A 503 -14.71 5.03 -1.81
N ALA A 504 -15.71 5.63 -1.17
CA ALA A 504 -15.50 6.44 0.02
C ALA A 504 -14.93 5.60 1.17
N PRO A 505 -13.86 6.06 1.83
CA PRO A 505 -13.41 5.39 3.05
C PRO A 505 -14.45 5.52 4.17
N PRO A 506 -14.56 4.54 5.05
CA PRO A 506 -15.36 4.66 6.26
C PRO A 506 -14.90 5.83 7.12
N GLN A 507 -15.81 6.41 7.88
CA GLN A 507 -15.46 7.47 8.81
C GLN A 507 -14.91 6.88 10.11
N GLY A 508 -13.59 6.74 10.18
CA GLY A 508 -12.88 6.22 11.34
C GLY A 508 -12.56 7.29 12.39
N ASP A 509 -11.31 7.29 12.85
CA ASP A 509 -10.76 8.31 13.75
C ASP A 509 -10.10 9.47 12.96
N ARG A 510 -9.43 10.39 13.67
CA ARG A 510 -8.71 11.52 13.06
C ARG A 510 -7.54 11.12 12.14
N TRP A 511 -7.07 9.89 12.21
CA TRP A 511 -5.92 9.39 11.45
C TRP A 511 -6.31 8.69 10.16
N GLY A 512 -7.54 8.21 10.05
CA GLY A 512 -8.02 7.43 8.91
C GLY A 512 -9.33 6.70 9.19
N PRO A 513 -9.64 5.68 8.37
CA PRO A 513 -8.85 5.17 7.26
C PRO A 513 -8.77 6.11 6.07
N GLY A 514 -7.75 5.90 5.23
CA GLY A 514 -7.61 6.65 3.99
C GLY A 514 -8.21 5.93 2.78
N THR A 515 -7.64 6.16 1.60
CA THR A 515 -8.14 5.67 0.31
C THR A 515 -8.16 4.14 0.23
N ARG A 516 -9.06 3.59 -0.59
CA ARG A 516 -9.15 2.15 -0.85
C ARG A 516 -7.95 1.62 -1.63
N VAL A 517 -7.42 0.47 -1.18
CA VAL A 517 -6.25 -0.21 -1.76
C VAL A 517 -6.54 -1.70 -1.96
N PRO A 518 -5.84 -2.41 -2.85
CA PRO A 518 -6.06 -3.84 -3.06
C PRO A 518 -5.52 -4.69 -1.90
N ALA A 519 -6.24 -5.75 -1.54
CA ALA A 519 -5.76 -6.77 -0.61
C ALA A 519 -6.22 -8.16 -1.01
N LEU A 520 -5.34 -9.16 -0.84
CA LEU A 520 -5.60 -10.57 -1.13
C LEU A 520 -5.37 -11.41 0.13
N VAL A 521 -6.21 -12.40 0.34
CA VAL A 521 -6.01 -13.42 1.37
C VAL A 521 -5.77 -14.75 0.70
N VAL A 522 -4.54 -15.27 0.83
CA VAL A 522 -4.03 -16.48 0.16
C VAL A 522 -3.73 -17.54 1.22
N SER A 523 -4.41 -18.66 1.17
CA SER A 523 -4.30 -19.71 2.19
C SER A 523 -4.90 -21.02 1.70
N PRO A 524 -4.49 -22.18 2.24
CA PRO A 524 -5.25 -23.43 2.07
C PRO A 524 -6.70 -23.31 2.57
N PHE A 525 -6.94 -22.39 3.52
CA PHE A 525 -8.25 -22.16 4.13
C PHE A 525 -9.01 -21.00 3.47
N ALA A 526 -8.45 -20.30 2.51
CA ALA A 526 -9.11 -19.21 1.82
C ALA A 526 -10.27 -19.73 0.95
N LYS A 527 -11.38 -19.01 0.94
CA LYS A 527 -12.46 -19.24 -0.04
C LYS A 527 -11.87 -19.16 -1.45
N LYS A 528 -12.43 -19.92 -2.38
CA LYS A 528 -11.89 -20.03 -3.74
C LYS A 528 -12.56 -19.06 -4.71
N GLY A 529 -11.75 -18.23 -5.40
CA GLY A 529 -12.24 -17.27 -6.38
C GLY A 529 -13.30 -16.32 -5.81
N TYR A 530 -13.14 -15.89 -4.58
CA TYR A 530 -14.15 -15.13 -3.84
C TYR A 530 -13.77 -13.67 -3.73
N VAL A 531 -14.71 -12.77 -4.04
CA VAL A 531 -14.57 -11.35 -3.74
C VAL A 531 -15.27 -11.06 -2.41
N ASP A 532 -14.50 -10.62 -1.44
CA ASP A 532 -14.98 -10.30 -0.08
C ASP A 532 -15.29 -8.80 0.03
N HIS A 533 -16.58 -8.49 0.19
CA HIS A 533 -17.08 -7.12 0.32
C HIS A 533 -17.07 -6.58 1.75
N THR A 534 -16.53 -7.35 2.70
CA THR A 534 -16.38 -6.87 4.08
C THR A 534 -15.43 -5.69 4.14
N VAL A 535 -15.80 -4.70 4.93
CA VAL A 535 -15.00 -3.48 5.10
C VAL A 535 -13.81 -3.76 6.02
N TYR A 536 -12.61 -3.56 5.50
CA TYR A 536 -11.33 -3.78 6.16
C TYR A 536 -10.43 -2.54 6.06
N ASP A 537 -9.44 -2.48 6.93
CA ASP A 537 -8.31 -1.56 6.79
C ASP A 537 -6.98 -2.26 7.16
N THR A 538 -5.86 -1.54 7.10
CA THR A 538 -4.56 -2.07 7.55
C THR A 538 -4.62 -2.61 8.99
N GLY A 539 -5.42 -1.99 9.86
CA GLY A 539 -5.67 -2.48 11.23
C GLY A 539 -6.37 -3.84 11.29
N SER A 540 -7.10 -4.23 10.23
CA SER A 540 -7.72 -5.55 10.14
C SER A 540 -6.70 -6.70 10.13
N ILE A 541 -5.50 -6.45 9.62
CA ILE A 541 -4.37 -7.38 9.70
C ILE A 541 -3.99 -7.62 11.16
N LEU A 542 -3.88 -6.55 11.94
CA LEU A 542 -3.56 -6.63 13.37
C LEU A 542 -4.69 -7.31 14.17
N ARG A 543 -5.97 -7.05 13.82
CA ARG A 543 -7.12 -7.76 14.40
C ARG A 543 -7.05 -9.25 14.13
N PHE A 544 -6.70 -9.63 12.90
CA PHE A 544 -6.52 -11.03 12.53
C PHE A 544 -5.43 -11.71 13.37
N VAL A 545 -4.24 -11.10 13.44
CA VAL A 545 -3.12 -11.59 14.27
C VAL A 545 -3.53 -11.69 15.73
N THR A 546 -4.17 -10.66 16.26
CA THR A 546 -4.68 -10.62 17.64
C THR A 546 -5.62 -11.80 17.92
N ARG A 547 -6.54 -12.07 17.02
CA ARG A 547 -7.53 -13.14 17.18
C ARG A 547 -6.91 -14.55 17.08
N VAL A 548 -6.06 -14.77 16.07
CA VAL A 548 -5.36 -16.05 15.87
C VAL A 548 -4.54 -16.46 17.09
N PHE A 549 -3.79 -15.52 17.64
CA PHE A 549 -2.87 -15.81 18.76
C PHE A 549 -3.43 -15.47 20.14
N GLY A 550 -4.68 -15.04 20.23
CA GLY A 550 -5.36 -14.72 21.49
C GLY A 550 -4.68 -13.57 22.24
N LEU A 551 -4.29 -12.51 21.52
CA LEU A 551 -3.63 -11.33 22.07
C LEU A 551 -4.65 -10.32 22.58
N GLU A 552 -4.22 -9.41 23.44
CA GLU A 552 -4.98 -8.21 23.75
C GLU A 552 -4.95 -7.24 22.57
N THR A 553 -6.09 -6.58 22.33
CA THR A 553 -6.22 -5.58 21.25
C THR A 553 -5.37 -4.35 21.54
N LEU A 554 -4.64 -3.84 20.55
CA LEU A 554 -3.93 -2.58 20.63
C LEU A 554 -4.88 -1.40 20.84
N ASP A 555 -4.45 -0.39 21.60
CA ASP A 555 -5.29 0.76 21.95
C ASP A 555 -5.72 1.58 20.72
N GLY A 556 -4.86 1.70 19.71
CA GLY A 556 -5.23 2.36 18.46
C GLY A 556 -6.36 1.67 17.70
N LEU A 557 -6.45 0.33 17.76
CA LEU A 557 -7.58 -0.41 17.17
C LEU A 557 -8.86 -0.17 17.95
N LYS A 558 -8.80 -0.11 19.29
CA LYS A 558 -9.96 0.21 20.13
C LYS A 558 -10.46 1.62 19.84
N LEU A 559 -9.54 2.59 19.75
CA LEU A 559 -9.87 3.99 19.40
C LEU A 559 -10.60 4.07 18.06
N ARG A 560 -10.11 3.36 17.03
CA ARG A 560 -10.75 3.28 15.72
C ARG A 560 -12.17 2.72 15.82
N ASP A 561 -12.34 1.61 16.51
CA ASP A 561 -13.64 0.95 16.70
C ASP A 561 -14.63 1.84 17.43
N ASP A 562 -14.19 2.51 18.50
CA ASP A 562 -15.04 3.41 19.29
C ASP A 562 -15.45 4.65 18.50
N SER A 563 -14.51 5.20 17.70
CA SER A 563 -14.79 6.33 16.80
C SER A 563 -15.81 5.96 15.73
N MET A 564 -15.73 4.76 15.16
CA MET A 564 -16.69 4.26 14.17
C MET A 564 -18.06 4.03 14.79
N ARG A 565 -18.13 3.38 15.98
CA ARG A 565 -19.38 3.17 16.72
C ARG A 565 -20.06 4.48 17.09
N ALA A 566 -19.28 5.48 17.52
CA ALA A 566 -19.80 6.81 17.84
C ALA A 566 -20.45 7.52 16.65
N ARG A 567 -20.09 7.11 15.41
CA ARG A 567 -20.70 7.58 14.14
C ARG A 567 -21.76 6.63 13.58
N GLY A 568 -22.18 5.62 14.36
CA GLY A 568 -23.18 4.64 13.94
C GLY A 568 -22.67 3.62 12.91
N GLN A 569 -21.36 3.51 12.73
CA GLN A 569 -20.74 2.55 11.83
C GLN A 569 -20.31 1.28 12.55
N LYS A 570 -20.26 0.17 11.82
CA LYS A 570 -19.69 -1.08 12.34
C LYS A 570 -18.17 -0.97 12.39
N PRO A 571 -17.50 -1.57 13.39
CA PRO A 571 -16.05 -1.72 13.38
C PRO A 571 -15.55 -2.45 12.14
N MET A 572 -14.27 -2.25 11.80
CA MET A 572 -13.62 -2.96 10.71
C MET A 572 -13.64 -4.47 10.93
N GLY A 573 -13.72 -5.24 9.87
CA GLY A 573 -13.57 -6.67 9.90
C GLY A 573 -12.15 -7.11 10.30
N ASP A 574 -11.98 -8.39 10.55
CA ASP A 574 -10.73 -9.02 11.00
C ASP A 574 -10.19 -10.07 10.01
N LEU A 575 -10.59 -10.01 8.74
CA LEU A 575 -10.20 -10.91 7.65
C LEU A 575 -10.67 -12.38 7.80
N THR A 576 -11.30 -12.76 8.89
CA THR A 576 -11.77 -14.14 9.08
C THR A 576 -12.87 -14.54 8.12
N HIS A 577 -13.62 -13.56 7.58
CA HIS A 577 -14.65 -13.81 6.58
C HIS A 577 -14.09 -14.35 5.25
N ALA A 578 -12.82 -14.05 4.95
CA ALA A 578 -12.11 -14.61 3.79
C ALA A 578 -11.81 -16.12 3.91
N LEU A 579 -11.93 -16.70 5.11
CA LEU A 579 -11.52 -18.06 5.39
C LEU A 579 -12.73 -18.99 5.56
N THR A 580 -12.49 -20.28 5.31
CA THR A 580 -13.39 -21.37 5.61
C THR A 580 -12.59 -22.52 6.20
N PHE A 581 -13.01 -23.00 7.37
CA PHE A 581 -12.44 -24.20 7.98
C PHE A 581 -13.45 -25.31 7.71
N GLY A 582 -13.08 -26.20 6.80
CA GLY A 582 -13.96 -27.24 6.30
C GLY A 582 -14.43 -28.20 7.37
N ALA A 583 -15.59 -28.75 7.11
CA ALA A 583 -16.06 -29.97 7.74
C ALA A 583 -15.24 -31.18 7.29
#